data_a45a6247a0fe2162b81ca4bed7c7f496
#
_entry.id   a45a6247a0fe2162b81ca4bed7c7f496
#
_cell.length_a   1.000
_cell.length_b   1.000
_cell.length_c   1.000
_cell.angle_alpha   90.00
_cell.angle_beta   90.00
_cell.angle_gamma   90.00
#
_symmetry.space_group_name_H-M   'P 1'
#
loop_
_entity.id
_entity.type
_entity.pdbx_description
1 polymer ?
#
loop_
_entity_poly.entity_id
_entity_poly.type
_entity_poly.pdbx_seq_one_letter_code
_entity_poly.pdbx_strand_id
1 'polypeptide(L)'
;MLMKRIWRSILACVCVLSLVFVPSTYADMRGFDVSNWQCDIDTYALDADFVVAGATWGVGGFNNVCLVNGVNQAANYQLGRAVDSGKSIGVYHYAMGNDAVAEADFFVDNVVGYVGRAVLALDWEADDNPQFGNGAWVESWVRRVYDRTKVWPVVYMGAYSLSQLTPYVREHCGVWVAQYASNVPTGYQAVPWLYGAYGEAMRQYTSNGYVSGYGPLDLDYFRGERWQWDAYALGERDNGVSAPAPAPVPDTGCASTCVTVGPGDTLAGIAAATGLGSWSDWSGYASGDPNVIYPGETVCYGGGTVAPSNTSAVRTYMVQPGDSLWAVFGVDWARVASVNGLSNPSLIYPGQILRY
;
A
#
# COMPACT_ATOMS: atom_id res chain seq x y z
N MET A 1 72.74 -44.78 5.62
CA MET A 1 71.72 -44.73 4.56
C MET A 1 70.51 -43.92 5.04
N LEU A 2 70.45 -42.68 4.59
CA LEU A 2 69.54 -41.64 5.19
C LEU A 2 68.26 -41.62 4.41
N MET A 3 67.10 -41.91 5.06
CA MET A 3 65.75 -41.68 4.49
C MET A 3 65.31 -40.29 4.81
N LYS A 4 65.15 -39.42 3.80
CA LYS A 4 64.61 -38.12 3.89
C LYS A 4 63.08 -38.23 3.90
N ARG A 5 62.41 -37.79 4.98
CA ARG A 5 60.94 -37.56 5.05
C ARG A 5 60.64 -36.20 4.44
N ILE A 6 59.81 -36.20 3.39
CA ILE A 6 59.25 -35.00 2.78
C ILE A 6 57.92 -34.72 3.47
N TRP A 7 57.81 -33.60 4.19
CA TRP A 7 56.53 -33.04 4.70
C TRP A 7 55.91 -32.21 3.60
N ARG A 8 54.74 -32.63 3.15
CA ARG A 8 53.89 -31.81 2.30
C ARG A 8 52.98 -30.99 3.23
N SER A 9 53.18 -29.68 3.30
CA SER A 9 52.27 -28.72 3.92
C SER A 9 51.09 -28.48 2.98
N ILE A 10 49.92 -28.90 3.38
CA ILE A 10 48.66 -28.56 2.71
C ILE A 10 48.23 -27.21 3.28
N LEU A 11 48.32 -26.15 2.47
CA LEU A 11 47.80 -24.84 2.78
C LEU A 11 46.31 -24.85 2.45
N ALA A 12 45.46 -24.96 3.46
CA ALA A 12 44.00 -24.81 3.32
C ALA A 12 43.66 -23.32 3.17
N CYS A 13 43.34 -22.93 1.95
CA CYS A 13 42.82 -21.58 1.69
C CYS A 13 41.34 -21.53 2.14
N VAL A 14 41.10 -20.95 3.30
CA VAL A 14 39.72 -20.66 3.78
C VAL A 14 39.27 -19.38 3.08
N CYS A 15 38.48 -19.53 2.01
CA CYS A 15 37.76 -18.42 1.44
C CYS A 15 36.59 -18.06 2.39
N VAL A 16 36.78 -17.01 3.19
CA VAL A 16 35.66 -16.36 3.92
C VAL A 16 34.85 -15.60 2.88
N LEU A 17 33.75 -16.21 2.42
CA LEU A 17 32.71 -15.45 1.70
C LEU A 17 32.06 -14.52 2.71
N SER A 18 32.47 -13.27 2.70
CA SER A 18 31.73 -12.21 3.37
C SER A 18 30.41 -12.00 2.59
N LEU A 19 29.32 -12.58 3.09
CA LEU A 19 27.98 -12.21 2.67
C LEU A 19 27.80 -10.75 3.08
N VAL A 20 27.96 -9.85 2.13
CA VAL A 20 27.50 -8.47 2.29
C VAL A 20 25.97 -8.54 2.28
N PHE A 21 25.38 -8.50 3.45
CA PHE A 21 23.95 -8.20 3.59
C PHE A 21 23.78 -6.77 3.08
N VAL A 22 23.34 -6.63 1.83
CA VAL A 22 22.77 -5.39 1.35
C VAL A 22 21.37 -5.38 1.98
N PRO A 23 21.05 -4.45 2.88
CA PRO A 23 19.67 -4.30 3.32
C PRO A 23 18.83 -4.06 2.06
N SER A 24 17.83 -4.88 1.84
CA SER A 24 16.84 -4.64 0.80
C SER A 24 16.12 -3.36 1.23
N THR A 25 16.47 -2.24 0.63
CA THR A 25 15.66 -1.03 0.74
C THR A 25 14.41 -1.35 -0.07
N TYR A 26 13.33 -1.65 0.62
CA TYR A 26 12.01 -1.75 -0.01
C TYR A 26 11.78 -0.46 -0.78
N ALA A 27 11.67 -0.58 -2.08
CA ALA A 27 11.45 0.58 -2.94
C ALA A 27 9.94 0.72 -3.13
N ASP A 28 9.37 1.75 -2.54
CA ASP A 28 7.99 2.14 -2.84
C ASP A 28 7.83 2.35 -4.35
N MET A 29 6.64 2.04 -4.87
CA MET A 29 6.37 2.12 -6.30
C MET A 29 5.98 3.54 -6.68
N ARG A 30 6.44 3.99 -7.84
CA ARG A 30 6.07 5.27 -8.45
C ARG A 30 5.23 5.01 -9.70
N GLY A 31 4.21 5.80 -9.89
CA GLY A 31 3.30 5.65 -11.00
C GLY A 31 2.59 6.95 -11.36
N PHE A 32 1.64 6.83 -12.20
CA PHE A 32 0.77 7.92 -12.59
C PHE A 32 -0.63 7.39 -12.89
N ASP A 33 -1.60 8.29 -12.78
CA ASP A 33 -2.94 7.97 -13.24
C ASP A 33 -3.32 8.79 -14.48
N VAL A 34 -4.27 8.23 -15.22
CA VAL A 34 -4.78 8.77 -16.47
C VAL A 34 -6.29 8.59 -16.57
N SER A 35 -6.91 9.38 -17.42
CA SER A 35 -8.34 9.35 -17.65
C SER A 35 -8.67 9.31 -19.16
N ASN A 36 -9.92 9.62 -19.44
CA ASN A 36 -10.39 9.89 -20.81
C ASN A 36 -9.77 11.16 -21.45
N TRP A 37 -9.07 11.99 -20.67
CA TRP A 37 -8.38 13.18 -21.20
C TRP A 37 -7.06 12.85 -21.89
N GLN A 38 -6.45 11.72 -21.58
CA GLN A 38 -5.20 11.23 -22.16
C GLN A 38 -5.46 10.07 -23.13
N CYS A 39 -6.37 10.24 -24.10
CA CYS A 39 -6.82 9.17 -25.04
C CYS A 39 -5.68 8.44 -25.74
N ASP A 40 -4.68 9.17 -26.17
CA ASP A 40 -3.63 8.69 -27.08
C ASP A 40 -2.33 8.35 -26.33
N ILE A 41 -2.34 8.36 -25.01
CA ILE A 41 -1.14 8.13 -24.21
C ILE A 41 -0.60 6.71 -24.39
N ASP A 42 0.64 6.59 -24.83
CA ASP A 42 1.34 5.30 -24.85
C ASP A 42 2.04 5.03 -23.51
N THR A 43 1.33 4.42 -22.61
CA THR A 43 1.83 4.09 -21.28
C THR A 43 2.99 3.07 -21.28
N TYR A 44 3.21 2.37 -22.39
CA TYR A 44 4.36 1.48 -22.58
C TYR A 44 5.68 2.24 -22.49
N ALA A 45 5.73 3.39 -23.16
CA ALA A 45 6.95 4.19 -23.32
C ALA A 45 7.31 5.01 -22.07
N LEU A 46 6.38 5.17 -21.11
CA LEU A 46 6.59 5.99 -19.92
C LEU A 46 7.22 5.18 -18.79
N ASP A 47 8.20 5.75 -18.11
CA ASP A 47 8.88 5.13 -16.98
C ASP A 47 7.97 5.18 -15.75
N ALA A 48 7.48 4.02 -15.28
CA ALA A 48 6.64 3.87 -14.11
C ALA A 48 6.63 2.41 -13.64
N ASP A 49 6.34 2.19 -12.36
CA ASP A 49 6.10 0.87 -11.80
C ASP A 49 4.63 0.45 -11.93
N PHE A 50 3.71 1.43 -11.95
CA PHE A 50 2.28 1.19 -12.12
C PHE A 50 1.58 2.32 -12.89
N VAL A 51 0.40 2.00 -13.43
CA VAL A 51 -0.52 2.94 -14.07
C VAL A 51 -1.94 2.66 -13.59
N VAL A 52 -2.67 3.71 -13.20
CA VAL A 52 -4.11 3.63 -12.90
C VAL A 52 -4.88 4.36 -13.99
N ALA A 53 -5.96 3.77 -14.51
CA ALA A 53 -6.78 4.40 -15.55
C ALA A 53 -8.24 4.53 -15.11
N GLY A 54 -8.82 5.70 -15.34
CA GLY A 54 -10.26 5.89 -15.20
C GLY A 54 -11.01 5.05 -16.23
N ALA A 55 -11.90 4.19 -15.75
CA ALA A 55 -12.65 3.28 -16.63
C ALA A 55 -14.10 3.73 -16.83
N THR A 56 -14.77 4.19 -15.75
CA THR A 56 -16.21 4.51 -15.80
C THR A 56 -16.57 5.74 -14.98
N TRP A 57 -17.68 6.40 -15.36
CA TRP A 57 -18.27 7.59 -14.73
C TRP A 57 -19.76 7.38 -14.50
N GLY A 58 -20.23 7.52 -13.27
CA GLY A 58 -21.64 7.40 -12.88
C GLY A 58 -22.27 6.07 -13.33
N VAL A 59 -23.48 6.14 -13.85
CA VAL A 59 -24.23 4.96 -14.36
C VAL A 59 -24.34 4.94 -15.90
N GLY A 60 -23.48 5.67 -16.58
CA GLY A 60 -23.57 5.89 -18.03
C GLY A 60 -24.37 7.15 -18.39
N GLY A 61 -24.72 7.27 -19.70
CA GLY A 61 -25.48 8.43 -20.20
C GLY A 61 -24.67 9.70 -20.42
N PHE A 62 -23.39 9.70 -20.09
CA PHE A 62 -22.49 10.84 -20.20
C PHE A 62 -21.45 10.62 -21.28
N ASN A 63 -21.19 11.66 -22.09
CA ASN A 63 -20.18 11.60 -23.14
C ASN A 63 -19.24 12.82 -23.01
N ASN A 64 -17.93 12.57 -23.18
CA ASN A 64 -16.87 13.59 -23.17
C ASN A 64 -15.73 13.08 -24.04
N VAL A 65 -14.56 13.75 -24.02
CA VAL A 65 -13.36 13.29 -24.74
C VAL A 65 -13.09 11.81 -24.39
N CYS A 66 -13.07 10.94 -25.42
CA CYS A 66 -12.91 9.48 -25.27
C CYS A 66 -13.84 8.78 -24.28
N LEU A 67 -14.80 9.47 -23.72
CA LEU A 67 -15.81 8.91 -22.84
C LEU A 67 -17.12 8.76 -23.61
N VAL A 68 -17.59 7.53 -23.77
CA VAL A 68 -18.83 7.20 -24.46
C VAL A 68 -19.76 6.47 -23.50
N ASN A 69 -20.91 7.05 -23.26
CA ASN A 69 -21.88 6.50 -22.32
C ASN A 69 -21.27 6.17 -20.94
N GLY A 70 -20.44 7.07 -20.42
CA GLY A 70 -19.79 6.92 -19.12
C GLY A 70 -18.62 5.91 -19.10
N VAL A 71 -18.19 5.37 -20.25
CA VAL A 71 -17.10 4.40 -20.35
C VAL A 71 -15.92 5.01 -21.12
N ASN A 72 -14.72 4.98 -20.55
CA ASN A 72 -13.49 5.42 -21.20
C ASN A 72 -13.08 4.42 -22.29
N GLN A 73 -13.19 4.84 -23.53
CA GLN A 73 -12.85 4.01 -24.69
C GLN A 73 -11.33 3.77 -24.83
N ALA A 74 -10.50 4.60 -24.21
CA ALA A 74 -9.06 4.47 -24.22
C ALA A 74 -8.52 3.56 -23.11
N ALA A 75 -9.30 3.25 -22.06
CA ALA A 75 -8.83 2.54 -20.87
C ALA A 75 -8.16 1.19 -21.22
N ASN A 76 -8.75 0.41 -22.14
CA ASN A 76 -8.16 -0.86 -22.54
C ASN A 76 -6.81 -0.69 -23.27
N TYR A 77 -6.64 0.37 -24.07
CA TYR A 77 -5.36 0.69 -24.69
C TYR A 77 -4.35 1.14 -23.64
N GLN A 78 -4.71 2.09 -22.78
CA GLN A 78 -3.86 2.64 -21.72
C GLN A 78 -3.32 1.53 -20.81
N LEU A 79 -4.20 0.64 -20.32
CA LEU A 79 -3.84 -0.46 -19.43
C LEU A 79 -3.14 -1.61 -20.15
N GLY A 80 -3.55 -1.94 -21.38
CA GLY A 80 -2.88 -2.96 -22.18
C GLY A 80 -1.42 -2.62 -22.44
N ARG A 81 -1.14 -1.36 -22.82
CA ARG A 81 0.23 -0.87 -23.00
C ARG A 81 1.06 -0.89 -21.71
N ALA A 82 0.44 -0.59 -20.57
CA ALA A 82 1.09 -0.70 -19.26
C ALA A 82 1.46 -2.17 -18.95
N VAL A 83 0.53 -3.10 -19.14
CA VAL A 83 0.76 -4.54 -18.94
C VAL A 83 1.86 -5.06 -19.87
N ASP A 84 1.84 -4.69 -21.15
CA ASP A 84 2.84 -5.12 -22.14
C ASP A 84 4.26 -4.69 -21.76
N SER A 85 4.40 -3.59 -20.99
CA SER A 85 5.68 -3.11 -20.48
C SER A 85 6.02 -3.62 -19.07
N GLY A 86 5.20 -4.52 -18.51
CA GLY A 86 5.44 -5.15 -17.21
C GLY A 86 5.01 -4.33 -16.01
N LYS A 87 4.25 -3.24 -16.20
CA LYS A 87 3.75 -2.40 -15.11
C LYS A 87 2.57 -3.06 -14.40
N SER A 88 2.41 -2.76 -13.13
CA SER A 88 1.19 -3.02 -12.36
C SER A 88 0.08 -2.09 -12.83
N ILE A 89 -1.18 -2.52 -12.70
CA ILE A 89 -2.31 -1.73 -13.18
C ILE A 89 -3.38 -1.52 -12.12
N GLY A 90 -4.08 -0.41 -12.22
CA GLY A 90 -5.30 -0.10 -11.47
C GLY A 90 -6.39 0.45 -12.39
N VAL A 91 -7.64 0.36 -11.94
CA VAL A 91 -8.80 0.93 -12.62
C VAL A 91 -9.67 1.68 -11.64
N TYR A 92 -10.16 2.86 -12.01
CA TYR A 92 -11.05 3.61 -11.13
C TYR A 92 -12.41 3.93 -11.76
N HIS A 93 -13.37 4.14 -10.89
CA HIS A 93 -14.69 4.67 -11.16
C HIS A 93 -14.81 6.08 -10.60
N TYR A 94 -15.20 7.04 -11.41
CA TYR A 94 -15.52 8.40 -10.97
C TYR A 94 -16.97 8.45 -10.47
N ALA A 95 -17.15 8.77 -9.19
CA ALA A 95 -18.46 8.86 -8.57
C ALA A 95 -19.20 10.12 -9.00
N MET A 96 -20.36 9.97 -9.61
CA MET A 96 -21.25 11.09 -9.99
C MET A 96 -22.45 11.25 -9.05
N GLY A 97 -22.50 10.47 -7.94
CA GLY A 97 -23.52 10.59 -6.92
C GLY A 97 -24.91 10.11 -7.34
N ASN A 98 -25.00 9.20 -8.28
CA ASN A 98 -26.22 8.44 -8.56
C ASN A 98 -26.50 7.44 -7.41
N ASP A 99 -27.30 6.42 -7.65
CA ASP A 99 -27.43 5.32 -6.69
C ASP A 99 -26.10 4.56 -6.57
N ALA A 100 -25.61 4.40 -5.33
CA ALA A 100 -24.30 3.82 -5.06
C ALA A 100 -24.17 2.38 -5.59
N VAL A 101 -25.24 1.59 -5.47
CA VAL A 101 -25.26 0.20 -5.95
C VAL A 101 -25.27 0.15 -7.47
N ALA A 102 -26.02 1.06 -8.10
CA ALA A 102 -26.07 1.14 -9.56
C ALA A 102 -24.73 1.60 -10.16
N GLU A 103 -24.04 2.58 -9.53
CA GLU A 103 -22.71 2.98 -9.98
C GLU A 103 -21.67 1.87 -9.78
N ALA A 104 -21.72 1.16 -8.66
CA ALA A 104 -20.87 0.00 -8.41
C ALA A 104 -21.11 -1.13 -9.43
N ASP A 105 -22.37 -1.41 -9.75
CA ASP A 105 -22.73 -2.41 -10.76
C ASP A 105 -22.23 -2.00 -12.15
N PHE A 106 -22.44 -0.74 -12.53
CA PHE A 106 -21.94 -0.22 -13.81
C PHE A 106 -20.41 -0.31 -13.90
N PHE A 107 -19.70 0.04 -12.83
CA PHE A 107 -18.25 -0.12 -12.78
C PHE A 107 -17.84 -1.56 -12.98
N VAL A 108 -18.34 -2.49 -12.16
CA VAL A 108 -17.93 -3.90 -12.19
C VAL A 108 -18.26 -4.54 -13.55
N ASP A 109 -19.41 -4.23 -14.16
CA ASP A 109 -19.79 -4.76 -15.47
C ASP A 109 -18.78 -4.36 -16.57
N ASN A 110 -18.20 -3.16 -16.47
CA ASN A 110 -17.26 -2.65 -17.47
C ASN A 110 -15.79 -3.03 -17.19
N VAL A 111 -15.46 -3.46 -15.96
CA VAL A 111 -14.09 -3.80 -15.58
C VAL A 111 -13.89 -5.27 -15.21
N VAL A 112 -14.84 -6.14 -15.51
CA VAL A 112 -14.81 -7.56 -15.14
C VAL A 112 -13.51 -8.27 -15.58
N GLY A 113 -12.92 -7.89 -16.71
CA GLY A 113 -11.65 -8.42 -17.21
C GLY A 113 -10.42 -8.01 -16.40
N TYR A 114 -10.55 -7.03 -15.53
CA TYR A 114 -9.47 -6.52 -14.66
C TYR A 114 -9.56 -7.04 -13.23
N VAL A 115 -10.69 -7.61 -12.82
CA VAL A 115 -10.89 -8.18 -11.47
C VAL A 115 -9.85 -9.27 -11.21
N GLY A 116 -9.15 -9.15 -10.08
CA GLY A 116 -8.06 -10.05 -9.71
C GLY A 116 -6.73 -9.80 -10.46
N ARG A 117 -6.64 -8.71 -11.22
CA ARG A 117 -5.43 -8.31 -11.97
C ARG A 117 -5.06 -6.85 -11.80
N ALA A 118 -6.03 -6.01 -11.51
CA ALA A 118 -5.86 -4.58 -11.28
C ALA A 118 -6.38 -4.19 -9.91
N VAL A 119 -5.76 -3.21 -9.27
CA VAL A 119 -6.34 -2.53 -8.12
C VAL A 119 -7.62 -1.84 -8.57
N LEU A 120 -8.73 -2.08 -7.88
CA LEU A 120 -10.01 -1.43 -8.13
C LEU A 120 -10.09 -0.18 -7.25
N ALA A 121 -10.55 0.95 -7.80
CA ALA A 121 -10.64 2.18 -7.02
C ALA A 121 -11.96 2.92 -7.24
N LEU A 122 -12.41 3.59 -6.18
CA LEU A 122 -13.45 4.62 -6.22
C LEU A 122 -12.76 5.98 -6.21
N ASP A 123 -13.09 6.82 -7.15
CA ASP A 123 -12.71 8.23 -7.18
C ASP A 123 -13.87 9.05 -6.57
N TRP A 124 -13.63 9.57 -5.34
CA TRP A 124 -14.62 10.27 -4.54
C TRP A 124 -14.27 11.75 -4.42
N GLU A 125 -14.85 12.55 -5.29
CA GLU A 125 -14.62 13.99 -5.37
C GLU A 125 -15.92 14.80 -5.30
N ALA A 126 -15.77 16.12 -5.12
CA ALA A 126 -16.92 17.02 -5.00
C ALA A 126 -17.54 17.38 -6.35
N ASP A 127 -16.72 17.39 -7.41
CA ASP A 127 -17.14 17.86 -8.72
C ASP A 127 -18.15 16.87 -9.34
N ASP A 128 -19.25 17.40 -9.81
CA ASP A 128 -20.38 16.66 -10.39
C ASP A 128 -20.99 15.57 -9.47
N ASN A 129 -20.72 15.62 -8.16
CA ASN A 129 -21.14 14.61 -7.19
C ASN A 129 -22.04 15.21 -6.08
N PRO A 130 -23.37 15.22 -6.25
CA PRO A 130 -24.30 15.74 -5.23
C PRO A 130 -24.32 14.93 -3.93
N GLN A 131 -23.73 13.73 -3.90
CA GLN A 131 -23.58 12.90 -2.70
C GLN A 131 -22.29 13.17 -1.94
N PHE A 132 -21.41 14.04 -2.45
CA PHE A 132 -20.15 14.33 -1.75
C PHE A 132 -20.40 14.77 -0.31
N GLY A 133 -19.69 14.14 0.63
CA GLY A 133 -19.96 14.28 2.06
C GLY A 133 -20.73 13.11 2.70
N ASN A 134 -21.39 12.29 1.89
CA ASN A 134 -22.17 11.15 2.34
C ASN A 134 -21.32 9.87 2.42
N GLY A 135 -20.65 9.63 3.55
CA GLY A 135 -19.83 8.43 3.75
C GLY A 135 -20.59 7.11 3.67
N ALA A 136 -21.91 7.12 3.93
CA ALA A 136 -22.73 5.92 3.78
C ALA A 136 -22.93 5.54 2.30
N TRP A 137 -22.89 6.50 1.39
CA TRP A 137 -22.87 6.25 -0.04
C TRP A 137 -21.58 5.50 -0.44
N VAL A 138 -20.42 6.00 0.02
CA VAL A 138 -19.12 5.35 -0.21
C VAL A 138 -19.13 3.93 0.33
N GLU A 139 -19.60 3.72 1.57
CA GLU A 139 -19.70 2.39 2.16
C GLU A 139 -20.61 1.46 1.35
N SER A 140 -21.75 1.93 0.87
CA SER A 140 -22.64 1.13 0.03
C SER A 140 -21.99 0.72 -1.28
N TRP A 141 -21.23 1.62 -1.93
CA TRP A 141 -20.51 1.37 -3.15
C TRP A 141 -19.40 0.32 -2.96
N VAL A 142 -18.54 0.50 -1.95
CA VAL A 142 -17.43 -0.43 -1.71
C VAL A 142 -17.90 -1.83 -1.31
N ARG A 143 -18.97 -1.91 -0.51
CA ARG A 143 -19.62 -3.20 -0.19
C ARG A 143 -20.13 -3.89 -1.44
N ARG A 144 -20.79 -3.15 -2.34
CA ARG A 144 -21.32 -3.73 -3.58
C ARG A 144 -20.22 -4.22 -4.50
N VAL A 145 -19.12 -3.47 -4.65
CA VAL A 145 -17.95 -3.93 -5.42
C VAL A 145 -17.38 -5.20 -4.82
N TYR A 146 -17.18 -5.24 -3.51
CA TYR A 146 -16.68 -6.44 -2.84
C TYR A 146 -17.62 -7.63 -3.00
N ASP A 147 -18.93 -7.42 -2.84
CA ASP A 147 -19.92 -8.52 -3.00
C ASP A 147 -19.82 -9.18 -4.37
N ARG A 148 -19.55 -8.39 -5.40
CA ARG A 148 -19.47 -8.87 -6.80
C ARG A 148 -18.10 -9.44 -7.18
N THR A 149 -17.03 -8.89 -6.63
CA THR A 149 -15.65 -9.18 -7.09
C THR A 149 -14.82 -9.96 -6.10
N LYS A 150 -15.19 -9.91 -4.81
CA LYS A 150 -14.38 -10.36 -3.66
C LYS A 150 -13.04 -9.62 -3.54
N VAL A 151 -12.96 -8.42 -4.12
CA VAL A 151 -11.82 -7.50 -4.02
C VAL A 151 -12.29 -6.24 -3.32
N TRP A 152 -11.62 -5.85 -2.23
CA TRP A 152 -11.86 -4.57 -1.60
C TRP A 152 -11.24 -3.45 -2.45
N PRO A 153 -12.02 -2.46 -2.88
CA PRO A 153 -11.48 -1.35 -3.64
C PRO A 153 -10.68 -0.39 -2.74
N VAL A 154 -9.79 0.36 -3.35
CA VAL A 154 -9.15 1.54 -2.76
C VAL A 154 -10.10 2.73 -2.94
N VAL A 155 -10.11 3.68 -1.99
CA VAL A 155 -10.88 4.92 -2.11
C VAL A 155 -9.92 6.09 -2.32
N TYR A 156 -10.00 6.72 -3.50
CA TYR A 156 -9.31 7.98 -3.79
C TYR A 156 -10.14 9.15 -3.31
N MET A 157 -9.48 10.10 -2.65
CA MET A 157 -10.09 11.35 -2.20
C MET A 157 -9.05 12.38 -1.76
N GLY A 158 -9.45 13.64 -1.79
CA GLY A 158 -8.64 14.72 -1.20
C GLY A 158 -8.44 14.53 0.30
N ALA A 159 -7.25 14.86 0.82
CA ALA A 159 -6.94 14.74 2.25
C ALA A 159 -7.94 15.44 3.18
N TYR A 160 -8.52 16.55 2.71
CA TYR A 160 -9.50 17.33 3.46
C TYR A 160 -10.84 16.61 3.68
N SER A 161 -11.12 15.59 2.88
CA SER A 161 -12.40 14.86 2.90
C SER A 161 -12.32 13.50 3.61
N LEU A 162 -11.17 13.10 4.14
CA LEU A 162 -10.95 11.82 4.80
C LEU A 162 -11.93 11.55 5.96
N SER A 163 -12.42 12.58 6.63
CA SER A 163 -13.41 12.44 7.70
C SER A 163 -14.77 11.88 7.23
N GLN A 164 -15.02 11.87 5.91
CA GLN A 164 -16.24 11.30 5.32
C GLN A 164 -16.24 9.76 5.32
N LEU A 165 -15.05 9.12 5.40
CA LEU A 165 -14.95 7.67 5.43
C LEU A 165 -15.51 7.11 6.73
N THR A 166 -16.47 6.19 6.62
CA THR A 166 -17.00 5.45 7.77
C THR A 166 -15.92 4.56 8.39
N PRO A 167 -16.06 4.16 9.66
CA PRO A 167 -15.16 3.18 10.26
C PRO A 167 -15.04 1.89 9.44
N TYR A 168 -16.15 1.43 8.87
CA TYR A 168 -16.16 0.23 8.03
C TYR A 168 -15.28 0.37 6.78
N VAL A 169 -15.39 1.48 6.06
CA VAL A 169 -14.56 1.74 4.87
C VAL A 169 -13.09 1.81 5.24
N ARG A 170 -12.76 2.45 6.38
CA ARG A 170 -11.38 2.56 6.87
C ARG A 170 -10.78 1.21 7.27
N GLU A 171 -11.60 0.28 7.73
CA GLU A 171 -11.18 -1.05 8.14
C GLU A 171 -10.88 -1.98 6.94
N HIS A 172 -11.64 -1.83 5.86
CA HIS A 172 -11.62 -2.79 4.76
C HIS A 172 -10.91 -2.27 3.50
N CYS A 173 -10.87 -0.95 3.29
CA CYS A 173 -10.38 -0.36 2.06
C CYS A 173 -9.07 0.38 2.26
N GLY A 174 -8.13 0.21 1.32
CA GLY A 174 -7.00 1.12 1.21
C GLY A 174 -7.47 2.54 0.86
N VAL A 175 -6.68 3.53 1.24
CA VAL A 175 -6.97 4.93 0.89
C VAL A 175 -5.90 5.45 -0.06
N TRP A 176 -6.34 6.08 -1.15
CA TRP A 176 -5.49 6.79 -2.08
C TRP A 176 -5.75 8.29 -1.89
N VAL A 177 -4.79 9.00 -1.33
CA VAL A 177 -4.98 10.38 -0.88
C VAL A 177 -4.39 11.36 -1.89
N ALA A 178 -5.22 12.29 -2.35
CA ALA A 178 -4.74 13.47 -3.08
C ALA A 178 -4.32 14.57 -2.09
N GLN A 179 -3.04 14.91 -2.09
CA GLN A 179 -2.50 16.01 -1.28
C GLN A 179 -1.23 16.55 -1.90
N TYR A 180 -1.31 17.74 -2.45
CA TYR A 180 -0.20 18.38 -3.12
C TYR A 180 0.49 19.38 -2.18
N ALA A 181 1.72 19.09 -1.77
CA ALA A 181 2.54 20.05 -1.04
C ALA A 181 3.04 21.17 -1.98
N SER A 182 3.13 20.86 -3.27
CA SER A 182 3.43 21.80 -4.35
C SER A 182 2.83 21.28 -5.65
N ASN A 183 2.40 22.17 -6.55
CA ASN A 183 1.92 21.80 -7.88
C ASN A 183 2.72 22.49 -8.99
N VAL A 184 3.98 22.81 -8.72
CA VAL A 184 4.92 23.26 -9.77
C VAL A 184 5.27 22.07 -10.68
N PRO A 185 5.59 22.30 -11.96
CA PRO A 185 6.01 21.22 -12.86
C PRO A 185 7.15 20.39 -12.26
N THR A 186 7.00 19.08 -12.23
CA THR A 186 7.99 18.16 -11.67
C THR A 186 8.00 16.82 -12.39
N GLY A 187 9.13 16.08 -12.30
CA GLY A 187 9.18 14.65 -12.57
C GLY A 187 8.95 13.83 -11.28
N TYR A 188 9.22 12.55 -11.34
CA TYR A 188 9.28 11.73 -10.12
C TYR A 188 10.33 12.28 -9.17
N GLN A 189 9.96 12.30 -7.90
CA GLN A 189 10.82 12.76 -6.83
C GLN A 189 11.37 11.55 -6.07
N ALA A 190 12.67 11.60 -5.75
CA ALA A 190 13.31 10.56 -4.92
C ALA A 190 12.65 10.45 -3.54
N VAL A 191 12.20 11.60 -3.02
CA VAL A 191 11.34 11.69 -1.84
C VAL A 191 10.16 12.55 -2.26
N PRO A 192 8.98 11.99 -2.51
CA PRO A 192 7.80 12.77 -2.87
C PRO A 192 7.49 13.84 -1.83
N TRP A 193 7.02 15.00 -2.27
CA TRP A 193 6.63 16.10 -1.38
C TRP A 193 5.37 15.75 -0.61
N LEU A 194 5.52 14.91 0.40
CA LEU A 194 4.41 14.47 1.23
C LEU A 194 4.15 15.50 2.32
N TYR A 195 2.94 16.05 2.32
CA TYR A 195 2.45 16.90 3.40
C TYR A 195 1.35 16.14 4.15
N GLY A 196 1.53 15.96 5.45
CA GLY A 196 0.65 15.16 6.29
C GLY A 196 0.86 13.64 6.12
N ALA A 197 0.34 12.88 7.08
CA ALA A 197 0.33 11.42 7.08
C ALA A 197 -1.09 10.95 7.38
N TYR A 198 -1.63 10.08 6.54
CA TYR A 198 -3.05 9.73 6.59
C TYR A 198 -3.26 8.21 6.71
N GLY A 199 -2.18 7.43 6.82
CA GLY A 199 -2.23 5.97 6.77
C GLY A 199 -2.65 5.45 5.39
N GLU A 200 -2.35 6.23 4.36
CA GLU A 200 -2.70 5.93 2.97
C GLU A 200 -1.88 4.78 2.39
N ALA A 201 -2.51 3.97 1.55
CA ALA A 201 -1.84 2.99 0.71
C ALA A 201 -1.15 3.68 -0.48
N MET A 202 -1.76 4.74 -1.01
CA MET A 202 -1.27 5.47 -2.17
C MET A 202 -1.47 6.98 -2.00
N ARG A 203 -0.57 7.77 -2.56
CA ARG A 203 -0.60 9.22 -2.58
C ARG A 203 -0.49 9.75 -4.00
N GLN A 204 -1.48 10.54 -4.43
CA GLN A 204 -1.32 11.43 -5.56
C GLN A 204 -0.76 12.76 -5.03
N TYR A 205 0.44 13.15 -5.46
CA TYR A 205 1.16 14.28 -4.87
C TYR A 205 1.33 15.50 -5.79
N THR A 206 0.91 15.40 -7.04
CA THR A 206 0.87 16.50 -8.01
C THR A 206 -0.05 16.13 -9.18
N SER A 207 -0.66 17.14 -9.81
CA SER A 207 -1.34 17.03 -11.11
C SER A 207 -0.56 17.76 -12.23
N ASN A 208 0.71 18.06 -12.00
CA ASN A 208 1.57 18.78 -12.94
C ASN A 208 2.90 18.03 -13.12
N GLY A 209 2.78 16.71 -13.27
CA GLY A 209 3.90 15.81 -13.42
C GLY A 209 4.33 15.62 -14.88
N TYR A 210 5.60 15.30 -15.08
CA TYR A 210 6.16 14.97 -16.39
C TYR A 210 6.97 13.68 -16.31
N VAL A 211 6.61 12.70 -17.12
CA VAL A 211 7.27 11.39 -17.18
C VAL A 211 7.76 11.17 -18.60
N SER A 212 9.06 10.91 -18.77
CA SER A 212 9.68 10.70 -20.09
C SER A 212 9.39 11.84 -21.10
N GLY A 213 9.15 13.05 -20.59
CA GLY A 213 8.83 14.23 -21.39
C GLY A 213 7.35 14.39 -21.75
N TYR A 214 6.49 13.47 -21.31
CA TYR A 214 5.03 13.54 -21.45
C TYR A 214 4.40 14.12 -20.18
N GLY A 215 3.42 15.00 -20.32
CA GLY A 215 2.67 15.63 -19.22
C GLY A 215 1.88 16.85 -19.68
N PRO A 216 1.14 17.51 -18.79
CA PRO A 216 1.06 17.19 -17.36
C PRO A 216 0.29 15.89 -17.07
N LEU A 217 0.72 15.19 -16.03
CA LEU A 217 0.13 13.96 -15.50
C LEU A 217 -0.03 14.06 -13.98
N ASP A 218 -0.95 13.31 -13.47
CA ASP A 218 -1.09 13.05 -12.04
C ASP A 218 -0.04 12.02 -11.62
N LEU A 219 0.88 12.39 -10.71
CA LEU A 219 1.92 11.48 -10.24
C LEU A 219 1.58 10.90 -8.89
N ASP A 220 1.78 9.58 -8.82
CA ASP A 220 1.43 8.76 -7.69
C ASP A 220 2.63 8.08 -7.06
N TYR A 221 2.45 7.78 -5.79
CA TYR A 221 3.36 7.06 -4.94
C TYR A 221 2.59 6.00 -4.17
N PHE A 222 2.89 4.73 -4.40
CA PHE A 222 2.32 3.62 -3.65
C PHE A 222 3.31 3.17 -2.57
N ARG A 223 2.82 3.07 -1.32
CA ARG A 223 3.62 2.64 -0.19
C ARG A 223 3.76 1.13 -0.16
N GLY A 224 4.77 0.65 -0.82
CA GLY A 224 5.08 -0.77 -0.86
C GLY A 224 5.57 -1.26 -2.21
N GLU A 225 5.88 -2.52 -2.26
CA GLU A 225 6.38 -3.22 -3.43
C GLU A 225 5.24 -3.84 -4.27
N ARG A 226 5.61 -4.37 -5.42
CA ARG A 226 4.68 -5.00 -6.37
C ARG A 226 3.79 -6.08 -5.72
N TRP A 227 4.33 -6.91 -4.85
CA TRP A 227 3.53 -7.97 -4.21
C TRP A 227 2.42 -7.42 -3.30
N GLN A 228 2.63 -6.25 -2.68
CA GLN A 228 1.61 -5.55 -1.90
C GLN A 228 0.56 -4.92 -2.82
N TRP A 229 0.98 -4.37 -3.96
CA TRP A 229 0.05 -3.97 -5.02
C TRP A 229 -0.81 -5.13 -5.49
N ASP A 230 -0.18 -6.28 -5.77
CA ASP A 230 -0.87 -7.49 -6.20
C ASP A 230 -1.84 -7.99 -5.12
N ALA A 231 -1.55 -7.81 -3.83
CA ALA A 231 -2.47 -8.14 -2.74
C ALA A 231 -3.76 -7.29 -2.79
N TYR A 232 -3.66 -5.99 -3.10
CA TYR A 232 -4.84 -5.14 -3.34
C TYR A 232 -5.63 -5.58 -4.57
N ALA A 233 -4.97 -6.04 -5.62
CA ALA A 233 -5.61 -6.44 -6.87
C ALA A 233 -6.30 -7.81 -6.78
N LEU A 234 -5.73 -8.74 -6.01
CA LEU A 234 -6.18 -10.13 -5.98
C LEU A 234 -7.37 -10.40 -5.06
N GLY A 235 -7.59 -9.56 -4.04
CA GLY A 235 -8.63 -9.74 -3.05
C GLY A 235 -8.48 -11.01 -2.19
N GLU A 236 -9.50 -11.32 -1.41
CA GLU A 236 -9.57 -12.57 -0.66
C GLU A 236 -9.68 -13.75 -1.62
N ARG A 237 -8.63 -14.53 -1.73
CA ARG A 237 -8.74 -15.82 -2.41
C ARG A 237 -9.57 -16.74 -1.52
N ASP A 238 -10.65 -17.24 -2.06
CA ASP A 238 -11.35 -18.39 -1.49
C ASP A 238 -10.30 -19.50 -1.30
N ASN A 239 -10.03 -19.90 -0.05
CA ASN A 239 -8.98 -20.84 0.34
C ASN A 239 -9.22 -22.27 -0.19
N GLY A 240 -9.74 -22.42 -1.40
CA GLY A 240 -10.05 -23.66 -2.07
C GLY A 240 -9.08 -24.14 -3.16
N VAL A 241 -8.10 -23.31 -3.54
CA VAL A 241 -7.07 -23.71 -4.51
C VAL A 241 -5.69 -23.45 -3.92
N SER A 242 -5.11 -24.46 -3.32
CA SER A 242 -3.70 -24.47 -2.95
C SER A 242 -2.85 -24.14 -4.18
N ALA A 243 -2.05 -23.07 -4.09
CA ALA A 243 -0.88 -22.94 -4.95
C ALA A 243 -0.05 -24.23 -4.82
N PRO A 244 0.63 -24.71 -5.89
CA PRO A 244 1.48 -25.89 -5.76
C PRO A 244 2.48 -25.65 -4.63
N ALA A 245 2.47 -26.56 -3.65
CA ALA A 245 3.38 -26.52 -2.53
C ALA A 245 4.83 -26.45 -3.03
N PRO A 246 5.68 -25.57 -2.45
CA PRO A 246 7.12 -25.71 -2.63
C PRO A 246 7.54 -27.10 -2.18
N ALA A 247 8.49 -27.70 -2.89
CA ALA A 247 9.03 -29.01 -2.57
C ALA A 247 9.44 -29.08 -1.09
N PRO A 248 9.23 -30.23 -0.41
CA PRO A 248 9.49 -30.33 1.02
C PRO A 248 10.97 -30.10 1.31
N VAL A 249 11.25 -29.08 2.13
CA VAL A 249 12.58 -28.90 2.74
C VAL A 249 12.67 -29.88 3.91
N PRO A 250 13.82 -30.55 4.15
CA PRO A 250 13.95 -31.53 5.21
C PRO A 250 13.73 -30.90 6.59
N ASP A 251 12.92 -31.57 7.37
CA ASP A 251 12.63 -31.28 8.77
C ASP A 251 13.92 -31.24 9.61
N THR A 252 14.29 -30.07 10.10
CA THR A 252 15.31 -29.92 11.14
C THR A 252 14.72 -29.07 12.27
N GLY A 253 14.28 -29.75 13.29
CA GLY A 253 14.20 -29.37 14.70
C GLY A 253 13.72 -27.95 15.06
N CYS A 254 12.61 -27.86 15.74
CA CYS A 254 11.99 -26.69 16.35
C CYS A 254 12.96 -25.65 16.94
N ALA A 255 13.30 -24.63 16.15
CA ALA A 255 13.74 -23.35 16.65
C ALA A 255 12.68 -22.33 16.23
N SER A 256 12.05 -21.67 17.20
CA SER A 256 11.12 -20.56 16.89
C SER A 256 11.84 -19.51 16.09
N THR A 257 11.41 -19.26 14.85
CA THR A 257 11.98 -18.19 14.03
C THR A 257 11.25 -16.91 14.39
N CYS A 258 12.00 -15.93 14.89
CA CYS A 258 11.46 -14.61 15.22
C CYS A 258 12.01 -13.55 14.27
N VAL A 259 11.17 -12.59 13.90
CA VAL A 259 11.50 -11.48 13.01
C VAL A 259 11.21 -10.17 13.72
N THR A 260 12.12 -9.21 13.60
CA THR A 260 11.86 -7.83 14.03
C THR A 260 11.07 -7.13 12.94
N VAL A 261 9.91 -6.59 13.29
CA VAL A 261 9.02 -5.87 12.37
C VAL A 261 9.70 -4.59 11.88
N GLY A 262 9.82 -4.46 10.57
CA GLY A 262 10.27 -3.24 9.90
C GLY A 262 9.13 -2.26 9.62
N PRO A 263 9.46 -1.01 9.21
CA PRO A 263 8.45 -0.06 8.74
C PRO A 263 7.71 -0.61 7.52
N GLY A 264 6.36 -0.69 7.61
CA GLY A 264 5.51 -1.20 6.53
C GLY A 264 5.31 -2.71 6.51
N ASP A 265 5.91 -3.46 7.43
CA ASP A 265 5.68 -4.90 7.53
C ASP A 265 4.25 -5.23 7.95
N THR A 266 3.75 -6.34 7.43
CA THR A 266 2.54 -7.02 7.89
C THR A 266 2.88 -8.45 8.26
N LEU A 267 2.10 -9.09 9.15
CA LEU A 267 2.32 -10.51 9.46
C LEU A 267 2.24 -11.40 8.23
N ALA A 268 1.35 -11.06 7.28
CA ALA A 268 1.26 -11.78 6.01
C ALA A 268 2.53 -11.59 5.15
N GLY A 269 3.08 -10.38 5.11
CA GLY A 269 4.34 -10.07 4.43
C GLY A 269 5.52 -10.81 5.05
N ILE A 270 5.62 -10.81 6.38
CA ILE A 270 6.66 -11.53 7.13
C ILE A 270 6.55 -13.04 6.90
N ALA A 271 5.34 -13.61 6.95
CA ALA A 271 5.09 -15.02 6.65
C ALA A 271 5.53 -15.38 5.21
N ALA A 272 5.18 -14.56 4.24
CA ALA A 272 5.56 -14.75 2.84
C ALA A 272 7.08 -14.64 2.63
N ALA A 273 7.71 -13.62 3.22
CA ALA A 273 9.15 -13.38 3.08
C ALA A 273 10.00 -14.48 3.73
N THR A 274 9.52 -15.05 4.84
CA THR A 274 10.21 -16.13 5.55
C THR A 274 9.89 -17.52 5.00
N GLY A 275 8.81 -17.65 4.22
CA GLY A 275 8.30 -18.95 3.77
C GLY A 275 7.71 -19.81 4.89
N LEU A 276 7.43 -19.23 6.06
CA LEU A 276 6.98 -19.92 7.26
C LEU A 276 5.49 -19.70 7.49
N GLY A 277 4.69 -20.70 7.16
CA GLY A 277 3.27 -20.78 7.46
C GLY A 277 2.40 -19.63 6.92
N SER A 278 1.31 -19.36 7.61
CA SER A 278 0.37 -18.26 7.37
C SER A 278 0.59 -17.16 8.41
N TRP A 279 0.08 -15.95 8.15
CA TRP A 279 0.09 -14.85 9.13
C TRP A 279 -0.50 -15.25 10.50
N SER A 280 -1.49 -16.17 10.51
CA SER A 280 -2.12 -16.68 11.74
C SER A 280 -1.19 -17.53 12.60
N ASP A 281 -0.06 -17.99 12.06
CA ASP A 281 0.92 -18.79 12.76
C ASP A 281 1.99 -17.94 13.47
N TRP A 282 1.90 -16.63 13.31
CA TRP A 282 2.79 -15.64 13.93
C TRP A 282 2.14 -15.00 15.14
N SER A 283 2.93 -14.78 16.17
CA SER A 283 2.50 -14.22 17.46
C SER A 283 3.58 -13.32 18.06
N GLY A 284 3.26 -12.61 19.14
CA GLY A 284 4.19 -11.71 19.83
C GLY A 284 3.97 -10.24 19.51
N TYR A 285 2.96 -9.88 18.71
CA TYR A 285 2.60 -8.50 18.43
C TYR A 285 1.89 -7.85 19.63
N ALA A 286 2.35 -6.63 19.97
CA ALA A 286 1.94 -5.92 21.19
C ALA A 286 0.48 -5.39 21.13
N SER A 287 -0.06 -5.20 19.93
CA SER A 287 -1.42 -4.67 19.72
C SER A 287 -2.53 -5.63 20.17
N GLY A 288 -2.25 -6.94 20.17
CA GLY A 288 -3.27 -7.97 20.34
C GLY A 288 -4.15 -8.18 19.08
N ASP A 289 -3.96 -7.36 18.04
CA ASP A 289 -4.64 -7.46 16.75
C ASP A 289 -3.61 -7.86 15.67
N PRO A 290 -3.78 -9.00 14.98
CA PRO A 290 -2.84 -9.46 13.96
C PRO A 290 -2.74 -8.53 12.73
N ASN A 291 -3.69 -7.63 12.54
CA ASN A 291 -3.65 -6.63 11.48
C ASN A 291 -2.85 -5.38 11.86
N VAL A 292 -2.42 -5.29 13.14
CA VAL A 292 -1.70 -4.13 13.66
C VAL A 292 -0.39 -4.58 14.31
N ILE A 293 0.70 -4.48 13.57
CA ILE A 293 2.05 -4.72 14.09
C ILE A 293 2.89 -3.45 13.97
N TYR A 294 3.81 -3.25 14.92
CA TYR A 294 4.58 -2.00 14.99
C TYR A 294 6.04 -2.25 14.64
N PRO A 295 6.67 -1.35 13.87
CA PRO A 295 8.11 -1.41 13.63
C PRO A 295 8.92 -1.46 14.93
N GLY A 296 9.89 -2.38 14.98
CA GLY A 296 10.74 -2.59 16.14
C GLY A 296 10.24 -3.66 17.12
N GLU A 297 8.99 -4.13 17.01
CA GLU A 297 8.56 -5.30 17.79
C GLU A 297 9.05 -6.60 17.16
N THR A 298 9.04 -7.67 17.95
CA THR A 298 9.47 -8.98 17.47
C THR A 298 8.28 -9.92 17.42
N VAL A 299 8.00 -10.45 16.23
CA VAL A 299 6.97 -11.46 16.00
C VAL A 299 7.62 -12.82 15.72
N CYS A 300 7.01 -13.90 16.23
CA CYS A 300 7.58 -15.23 16.20
C CYS A 300 6.63 -16.24 15.55
N TYR A 301 7.16 -17.08 14.67
CA TYR A 301 6.46 -18.22 14.08
C TYR A 301 6.36 -19.39 15.07
N GLY A 302 5.21 -20.05 15.12
CA GLY A 302 5.04 -21.28 15.90
C GLY A 302 4.66 -21.08 17.37
N GLY A 303 4.15 -19.93 17.77
CA GLY A 303 3.50 -19.72 19.08
C GLY A 303 4.44 -19.76 20.29
N GLY A 304 5.70 -19.38 20.10
CA GLY A 304 6.59 -19.09 21.21
C GLY A 304 6.10 -17.83 21.94
N THR A 305 5.46 -17.99 23.12
CA THR A 305 5.17 -16.87 24.00
C THR A 305 6.49 -16.25 24.46
N VAL A 306 6.93 -15.21 23.77
CA VAL A 306 7.91 -14.30 24.37
C VAL A 306 7.12 -13.55 25.44
N ALA A 307 7.32 -13.90 26.70
CA ALA A 307 6.86 -13.06 27.79
C ALA A 307 7.40 -11.65 27.53
N PRO A 308 6.57 -10.59 27.59
CA PRO A 308 7.06 -9.25 27.39
C PRO A 308 8.16 -9.01 28.41
N SER A 309 9.40 -8.86 27.95
CA SER A 309 10.50 -8.36 28.77
C SER A 309 10.23 -6.88 29.01
N ASN A 310 9.40 -6.63 30.03
CA ASN A 310 9.05 -5.32 30.53
C ASN A 310 10.26 -4.73 31.25
N THR A 311 11.19 -4.17 30.49
CA THR A 311 12.14 -3.17 30.99
C THR A 311 12.49 -2.19 29.87
N SER A 312 11.49 -1.62 29.23
CA SER A 312 11.67 -0.35 28.52
C SER A 312 11.43 0.75 29.53
N ALA A 313 12.50 1.43 29.96
CA ALA A 313 12.38 2.67 30.70
C ALA A 313 11.42 3.59 29.89
N VAL A 314 10.29 3.96 30.48
CA VAL A 314 9.34 4.89 29.88
C VAL A 314 10.10 6.16 29.53
N ARG A 315 10.28 6.41 28.24
CA ARG A 315 10.87 7.65 27.75
C ARG A 315 9.78 8.70 27.67
N THR A 316 10.16 9.93 27.91
CA THR A 316 9.24 11.07 27.78
C THR A 316 9.81 12.11 26.84
N TYR A 317 8.93 12.78 26.12
CA TYR A 317 9.26 13.89 25.23
C TYR A 317 8.40 15.11 25.61
N MET A 318 9.01 16.28 25.70
CA MET A 318 8.31 17.54 25.92
C MET A 318 8.08 18.21 24.56
N VAL A 319 6.81 18.35 24.17
CA VAL A 319 6.39 18.98 22.92
C VAL A 319 6.91 20.41 22.81
N GLN A 320 7.54 20.73 21.69
CA GLN A 320 8.06 22.04 21.35
C GLN A 320 7.06 22.81 20.47
N PRO A 321 7.15 24.15 20.38
CA PRO A 321 6.37 24.92 19.43
C PRO A 321 6.61 24.45 17.98
N GLY A 322 5.53 24.11 17.27
CA GLY A 322 5.59 23.59 15.89
C GLY A 322 5.67 22.09 15.75
N ASP A 323 5.76 21.34 16.85
CA ASP A 323 5.76 19.88 16.82
C ASP A 323 4.40 19.30 16.42
N SER A 324 4.46 18.18 15.72
CA SER A 324 3.35 17.25 15.59
C SER A 324 3.81 15.87 16.03
N LEU A 325 2.87 15.00 16.41
CA LEU A 325 3.22 13.62 16.80
C LEU A 325 4.01 12.91 15.71
N TRP A 326 3.66 13.16 14.46
CA TRP A 326 4.36 12.58 13.33
C TRP A 326 5.79 13.14 13.17
N ALA A 327 5.95 14.45 13.28
CA ALA A 327 7.28 15.07 13.13
C ALA A 327 8.26 14.59 14.19
N VAL A 328 7.76 14.30 15.40
CA VAL A 328 8.59 13.90 16.55
C VAL A 328 8.81 12.38 16.60
N PHE A 329 7.77 11.59 16.34
CA PHE A 329 7.78 10.14 16.57
C PHE A 329 7.68 9.32 15.28
N GLY A 330 7.55 9.97 14.12
CA GLY A 330 7.44 9.28 12.84
C GLY A 330 6.29 8.26 12.85
N VAL A 331 6.57 7.05 12.42
CA VAL A 331 5.59 5.95 12.36
C VAL A 331 5.00 5.55 13.72
N ASP A 332 5.68 5.89 14.83
CA ASP A 332 5.23 5.56 16.19
C ASP A 332 4.13 6.51 16.72
N TRP A 333 3.75 7.54 15.98
CA TRP A 333 2.84 8.57 16.45
C TRP A 333 1.50 8.02 16.98
N ALA A 334 0.95 6.99 16.31
CA ALA A 334 -0.34 6.41 16.70
C ALA A 334 -0.24 5.68 18.05
N ARG A 335 0.85 4.93 18.27
CA ARG A 335 1.15 4.29 19.56
C ARG A 335 1.33 5.35 20.63
N VAL A 336 2.09 6.41 20.35
CA VAL A 336 2.31 7.51 21.30
C VAL A 336 0.99 8.21 21.62
N ALA A 337 0.13 8.46 20.65
CA ALA A 337 -1.21 8.99 20.87
C ALA A 337 -2.03 8.11 21.81
N SER A 338 -2.04 6.81 21.55
CA SER A 338 -2.78 5.82 22.35
C SER A 338 -2.28 5.73 23.80
N VAL A 339 -0.97 5.58 24.03
CA VAL A 339 -0.39 5.47 25.39
C VAL A 339 -0.52 6.74 26.20
N ASN A 340 -0.77 7.88 25.54
CA ASN A 340 -1.02 9.17 26.19
C ASN A 340 -2.51 9.54 26.26
N GLY A 341 -3.41 8.67 25.78
CA GLY A 341 -4.85 8.92 25.84
C GLY A 341 -5.31 10.11 25.01
N LEU A 342 -4.64 10.42 23.90
CA LEU A 342 -4.98 11.58 23.07
C LEU A 342 -6.20 11.29 22.23
N SER A 343 -7.33 11.89 22.57
CA SER A 343 -8.59 11.80 21.79
C SER A 343 -8.48 12.47 20.43
N ASN A 344 -7.58 13.43 20.26
CA ASN A 344 -7.25 14.06 18.99
C ASN A 344 -5.72 14.09 18.81
N PRO A 345 -5.12 13.15 18.08
CA PRO A 345 -3.68 13.09 17.87
C PRO A 345 -3.07 14.29 17.11
N SER A 346 -3.89 15.04 16.40
CA SER A 346 -3.45 16.25 15.70
C SER A 346 -3.33 17.46 16.63
N LEU A 347 -3.74 17.32 17.90
CA LEU A 347 -3.79 18.42 18.86
C LEU A 347 -2.88 18.13 20.04
N ILE A 348 -1.60 18.51 19.92
CA ILE A 348 -0.63 18.51 21.00
C ILE A 348 -0.14 19.93 21.26
N TYR A 349 0.23 20.23 22.49
CA TYR A 349 0.56 21.59 22.92
C TYR A 349 2.01 21.70 23.37
N PRO A 350 2.70 22.81 23.08
CA PRO A 350 4.01 23.08 23.62
C PRO A 350 4.03 22.95 25.14
N GLY A 351 5.02 22.22 25.67
CA GLY A 351 5.14 21.91 27.09
C GLY A 351 4.39 20.64 27.53
N GLN A 352 3.58 20.02 26.68
CA GLN A 352 2.95 18.73 26.96
C GLN A 352 4.02 17.63 27.00
N ILE A 353 3.94 16.75 28.02
CA ILE A 353 4.85 15.62 28.15
C ILE A 353 4.17 14.37 27.57
N LEU A 354 4.79 13.79 26.57
CA LEU A 354 4.34 12.56 25.91
C LEU A 354 5.25 11.40 26.33
N ARG A 355 4.65 10.26 26.65
CA ARG A 355 5.35 8.99 26.89
C ARG A 355 5.50 8.24 25.58
N TYR A 356 6.70 7.62 25.38
CA TYR A 356 6.96 6.86 24.15
C TYR A 356 7.94 5.71 24.38
#